data_17a1919e40bda9f7f645d8bc0b1dc7cc
#
_entry.id   17a1919e40bda9f7f645d8bc0b1dc7cc
#
_cell.length_a   1.000
_cell.length_b   1.000
_cell.length_c   1.000
_cell.angle_alpha   90.00
_cell.angle_beta   90.00
_cell.angle_gamma   90.00
#
_symmetry.space_group_name_H-M   'P 1'
#
loop_
_entity.id
_entity.type
_entity.pdbx_description
1 polymer ?
#
loop_
_entity_poly.entity_id
_entity_poly.type
_entity_poly.pdbx_seq_one_letter_code
_entity_poly.pdbx_strand_id
1 'polypeptide(L)'
;MKIAYYIILFIPFLFFGQNKPLKLNLLSVTSTDSIPDERKFVVNYSIENTTNKEISFFLNPEKLSPAHTNPMGTVIFYKLFQGNDELIINGIFYTKVFKTLEGFPDFSKITDEKELEEATKKFFEAYRKKEKEKEKLDSINGVSPEIGLKQRTSNELINSIYTLKPNETKTYTTTWYWDKKRYFKRDSFEYYLDEKGTFYVQFFLFLMKEQYQTKLTNEDYETLLKIPNFIKGIYQSEKIEINFRE
;
A
#
# COMPACT_ATOMS: atom_id res chain seq x y z
N MET A 1 -43.89 22.32 50.92
CA MET A 1 -42.59 21.88 50.42
C MET A 1 -42.85 20.82 49.38
N LYS A 2 -42.60 21.15 48.08
CA LYS A 2 -42.71 20.19 46.97
C LYS A 2 -41.32 19.71 46.62
N ILE A 3 -41.02 18.42 46.84
CA ILE A 3 -39.80 17.79 46.52
C ILE A 3 -39.92 17.33 45.07
N ALA A 4 -39.19 17.97 44.18
CA ALA A 4 -39.07 17.57 42.76
C ALA A 4 -38.03 16.47 42.65
N TYR A 5 -38.44 15.25 42.31
CA TYR A 5 -37.53 14.15 41.98
C TYR A 5 -37.01 14.33 40.55
N TYR A 6 -35.72 14.66 40.40
CA TYR A 6 -35.04 14.59 39.13
C TYR A 6 -34.65 13.13 38.87
N ILE A 7 -35.39 12.47 38.00
CA ILE A 7 -35.00 11.17 37.44
C ILE A 7 -33.93 11.47 36.41
N ILE A 8 -32.67 11.28 36.77
CA ILE A 8 -31.54 11.27 35.79
C ILE A 8 -31.62 9.96 35.05
N LEU A 9 -32.18 10.01 33.83
CA LEU A 9 -32.15 8.91 32.89
C LEU A 9 -30.69 8.74 32.43
N PHE A 10 -29.95 7.83 33.05
CA PHE A 10 -28.69 7.31 32.53
C PHE A 10 -29.04 6.49 31.30
N ILE A 11 -28.99 7.12 30.13
CA ILE A 11 -28.97 6.40 28.88
C ILE A 11 -27.55 5.83 28.78
N PRO A 12 -27.35 4.51 28.89
CA PRO A 12 -26.06 3.94 28.54
C PRO A 12 -25.84 4.22 27.05
N PHE A 13 -24.94 5.14 26.74
CA PHE A 13 -24.37 5.20 25.42
C PHE A 13 -23.69 3.85 25.17
N LEU A 14 -24.46 2.90 24.67
CA LEU A 14 -23.92 1.73 23.99
C LEU A 14 -23.17 2.29 22.79
N PHE A 15 -21.89 2.58 22.99
CA PHE A 15 -20.95 2.66 21.92
C PHE A 15 -20.96 1.26 21.28
N PHE A 16 -21.90 1.06 20.36
CA PHE A 16 -21.76 0.04 19.34
C PHE A 16 -20.52 0.45 18.56
N GLY A 17 -19.36 0.01 19.00
CA GLY A 17 -18.19 -0.03 18.17
C GLY A 17 -18.63 -0.79 16.93
N GLN A 18 -18.87 -0.08 15.82
CA GLN A 18 -19.24 -0.74 14.58
C GLN A 18 -18.12 -1.72 14.30
N ASN A 19 -18.38 -3.01 14.45
CA ASN A 19 -17.44 -4.05 14.07
C ASN A 19 -17.13 -3.80 12.60
N LYS A 20 -15.93 -3.31 12.34
CA LYS A 20 -15.47 -3.05 10.96
C LYS A 20 -15.51 -4.39 10.23
N PRO A 21 -16.04 -4.45 9.00
CA PRO A 21 -16.18 -5.73 8.27
C PRO A 21 -14.84 -6.38 7.91
N LEU A 22 -13.76 -5.65 8.02
CA LEU A 22 -12.41 -6.11 7.73
C LEU A 22 -11.48 -5.82 8.90
N LYS A 23 -10.62 -6.77 9.21
CA LYS A 23 -9.53 -6.60 10.16
C LYS A 23 -8.19 -6.80 9.45
N LEU A 24 -7.28 -5.86 9.64
CA LEU A 24 -5.90 -5.93 9.17
C LEU A 24 -5.01 -6.17 10.38
N ASN A 25 -4.30 -7.30 10.40
CA ASN A 25 -3.41 -7.66 11.48
C ASN A 25 -1.98 -7.69 10.97
N LEU A 26 -1.10 -6.94 11.60
CA LEU A 26 0.34 -7.15 11.48
C LEU A 26 0.72 -8.19 12.54
N LEU A 27 1.24 -9.35 12.13
CA LEU A 27 1.42 -10.50 13.00
C LEU A 27 2.82 -10.55 13.61
N SER A 28 3.84 -10.30 12.79
CA SER A 28 5.23 -10.27 13.24
C SER A 28 6.13 -9.52 12.26
N VAL A 29 7.19 -8.94 12.80
CA VAL A 29 8.32 -8.42 12.06
C VAL A 29 9.58 -9.00 12.67
N THR A 30 10.30 -9.82 11.92
CA THR A 30 11.56 -10.41 12.34
C THR A 30 12.69 -9.90 11.48
N SER A 31 13.88 -9.71 12.07
CA SER A 31 15.04 -9.19 11.35
C SER A 31 16.21 -10.14 11.39
N THR A 32 17.04 -10.12 10.33
CA THR A 32 18.30 -10.87 10.25
C THR A 32 19.33 -10.09 9.45
N ASP A 33 20.58 -10.15 9.88
CA ASP A 33 21.72 -9.55 9.20
C ASP A 33 22.51 -10.64 8.46
N SER A 34 22.09 -10.96 7.25
CA SER A 34 22.80 -11.92 6.39
C SER A 34 23.98 -11.31 5.63
N ILE A 35 23.97 -9.99 5.48
CA ILE A 35 24.99 -9.18 4.81
C ILE A 35 25.33 -8.02 5.76
N PRO A 36 26.62 -7.68 5.98
CA PRO A 36 27.02 -6.67 6.98
C PRO A 36 26.35 -5.29 6.80
N ASP A 37 26.12 -4.91 5.54
CA ASP A 37 25.57 -3.59 5.22
C ASP A 37 24.05 -3.59 5.00
N GLU A 38 23.40 -4.75 5.15
CA GLU A 38 21.99 -4.91 4.85
C GLU A 38 21.28 -5.69 5.96
N ARG A 39 20.14 -5.17 6.39
CA ARG A 39 19.21 -5.91 7.27
C ARG A 39 17.99 -6.36 6.48
N LYS A 40 17.68 -7.62 6.62
CA LYS A 40 16.48 -8.24 6.08
C LYS A 40 15.39 -8.26 7.14
N PHE A 41 14.19 -7.81 6.80
CA PHE A 41 13.00 -7.95 7.60
C PHE A 41 12.02 -8.91 6.92
N VAL A 42 11.51 -9.87 7.68
CA VAL A 42 10.40 -10.73 7.27
C VAL A 42 9.15 -10.28 8.02
N VAL A 43 8.15 -9.85 7.25
CA VAL A 43 6.92 -9.26 7.78
C VAL A 43 5.77 -10.18 7.46
N ASN A 44 5.08 -10.65 8.50
CA ASN A 44 3.88 -11.47 8.38
C ASN A 44 2.65 -10.64 8.78
N TYR A 45 1.61 -10.73 7.98
CA TYR A 45 0.35 -10.03 8.23
C TYR A 45 -0.83 -10.83 7.72
N SER A 46 -2.03 -10.49 8.18
CA SER A 46 -3.26 -11.11 7.72
C SER A 46 -4.36 -10.08 7.48
N ILE A 47 -5.26 -10.47 6.58
CA ILE A 47 -6.49 -9.74 6.27
C ILE A 47 -7.64 -10.69 6.56
N GLU A 48 -8.57 -10.26 7.39
CA GLU A 48 -9.68 -11.06 7.90
C GLU A 48 -11.02 -10.40 7.59
N ASN A 49 -11.93 -11.15 7.02
CA ASN A 49 -13.34 -10.79 6.93
C ASN A 49 -14.02 -11.16 8.24
N THR A 50 -14.45 -10.17 9.02
CA THR A 50 -15.07 -10.39 10.33
C THR A 50 -16.60 -10.57 10.26
N THR A 51 -17.14 -10.69 9.04
CA THR A 51 -18.58 -10.80 8.82
C THR A 51 -18.98 -12.20 8.36
N ASN A 52 -20.27 -12.49 8.45
CA ASN A 52 -20.89 -13.72 7.93
C ASN A 52 -21.29 -13.63 6.44
N LYS A 53 -20.80 -12.61 5.72
CA LYS A 53 -21.05 -12.40 4.30
C LYS A 53 -19.73 -12.31 3.56
N GLU A 54 -19.76 -12.66 2.28
CA GLU A 54 -18.64 -12.35 1.40
C GLU A 54 -18.48 -10.85 1.24
N ILE A 55 -17.25 -10.35 1.26
CA ILE A 55 -16.92 -8.94 1.06
C ILE A 55 -15.93 -8.79 -0.08
N SER A 56 -16.04 -7.70 -0.83
CA SER A 56 -15.12 -7.36 -1.92
C SER A 56 -14.59 -5.94 -1.76
N PHE A 57 -13.39 -5.70 -2.27
CA PHE A 57 -12.72 -4.40 -2.26
C PHE A 57 -11.54 -4.40 -3.24
N PHE A 58 -11.01 -3.24 -3.58
CA PHE A 58 -9.80 -3.16 -4.38
C PHE A 58 -8.57 -3.41 -3.52
N LEU A 59 -7.77 -4.43 -3.86
CA LEU A 59 -6.51 -4.68 -3.19
C LEU A 59 -5.59 -5.58 -4.02
N ASN A 60 -4.31 -5.22 -4.08
CA ASN A 60 -3.23 -6.13 -4.39
C ASN A 60 -2.46 -6.41 -3.10
N PRO A 61 -2.73 -7.52 -2.41
CA PRO A 61 -2.21 -7.76 -1.08
C PRO A 61 -0.68 -7.97 -1.05
N GLU A 62 -0.07 -8.35 -2.16
CA GLU A 62 1.37 -8.57 -2.22
C GLU A 62 2.18 -7.27 -2.34
N LYS A 63 1.50 -6.14 -2.62
CA LYS A 63 2.14 -4.83 -2.74
C LYS A 63 2.03 -4.04 -1.46
N LEU A 64 3.17 -3.63 -0.94
CA LEU A 64 3.30 -2.72 0.20
C LEU A 64 3.98 -1.44 -0.25
N SER A 65 3.50 -0.31 0.23
CA SER A 65 4.03 1.01 -0.13
C SER A 65 4.08 1.93 1.08
N PRO A 66 5.05 2.86 1.17
CA PRO A 66 5.03 3.91 2.18
C PRO A 66 3.76 4.77 2.06
N ALA A 67 3.16 5.15 3.18
CA ALA A 67 1.90 5.90 3.20
C ALA A 67 1.96 7.26 2.50
N HIS A 68 3.18 7.81 2.36
CA HIS A 68 3.40 9.13 1.77
C HIS A 68 3.54 9.14 0.25
N THR A 69 3.60 7.96 -0.40
CA THR A 69 3.91 7.89 -1.83
C THR A 69 2.69 7.97 -2.74
N ASN A 70 1.56 7.43 -2.37
CA ASN A 70 0.31 7.55 -3.12
C ASN A 70 -0.88 7.00 -2.32
N PRO A 71 -1.74 7.83 -1.73
CA PRO A 71 -2.85 7.36 -0.90
C PRO A 71 -3.99 6.68 -1.68
N MET A 72 -3.96 6.69 -3.00
CA MET A 72 -5.05 6.16 -3.84
C MET A 72 -4.71 4.84 -4.51
N GLY A 73 -3.83 4.05 -3.91
CA GLY A 73 -3.44 2.76 -4.46
C GLY A 73 -4.33 1.60 -4.00
N THR A 74 -4.35 0.57 -4.81
CA THR A 74 -4.91 -0.74 -4.47
C THR A 74 -3.90 -1.58 -3.67
N VAL A 75 -3.19 -0.94 -2.71
CA VAL A 75 -2.06 -1.54 -2.00
C VAL A 75 -2.20 -1.33 -0.49
N ILE A 76 -1.49 -2.11 0.28
CA ILE A 76 -1.34 -1.89 1.71
C ILE A 76 -0.27 -0.81 1.92
N PHE A 77 -0.59 0.18 2.74
CA PHE A 77 0.36 1.22 3.13
C PHE A 77 0.97 0.91 4.48
N TYR A 78 2.23 1.28 4.65
CA TYR A 78 2.86 1.24 5.95
C TYR A 78 3.32 2.62 6.40
N LYS A 79 3.31 2.83 7.71
CA LYS A 79 3.91 3.97 8.39
C LYS A 79 4.94 3.48 9.38
N LEU A 80 6.01 4.25 9.52
CA LEU A 80 7.00 4.08 10.56
C LEU A 80 6.82 5.12 11.65
N PHE A 81 7.17 4.75 12.87
CA PHE A 81 7.14 5.63 14.03
C PHE A 81 8.42 5.46 14.81
N GLN A 82 8.91 6.54 15.38
CA GLN A 82 9.91 6.53 16.45
C GLN A 82 9.22 6.91 17.74
N GLY A 83 9.06 5.94 18.65
CA GLY A 83 8.17 6.13 19.78
C GLY A 83 6.73 6.40 19.32
N ASN A 84 6.22 7.60 19.61
CA ASN A 84 4.88 8.03 19.17
C ASN A 84 4.88 8.86 17.90
N ASP A 85 6.02 9.36 17.47
CA ASP A 85 6.15 10.29 16.34
C ASP A 85 6.19 9.55 15.02
N GLU A 86 5.32 9.96 14.10
CA GLU A 86 5.31 9.42 12.74
C GLU A 86 6.52 9.91 11.96
N LEU A 87 7.23 8.98 11.35
CA LEU A 87 8.37 9.27 10.51
C LEU A 87 7.92 9.39 9.05
N ILE A 88 8.10 10.59 8.47
CA ILE A 88 7.82 10.83 7.06
C ILE A 88 9.04 10.41 6.24
N ILE A 89 9.15 9.10 5.99
CA ILE A 89 10.28 8.54 5.24
C ILE A 89 9.75 7.80 4.02
N ASN A 90 10.27 8.17 2.86
CA ASN A 90 10.01 7.44 1.62
C ASN A 90 11.19 6.54 1.28
N GLY A 91 10.89 5.29 0.90
CA GLY A 91 11.88 4.40 0.31
C GLY A 91 12.97 3.89 1.25
N ILE A 92 12.73 3.84 2.58
CA ILE A 92 13.67 3.24 3.53
C ILE A 92 13.85 1.74 3.30
N PHE A 93 12.77 1.07 2.91
CA PHE A 93 12.81 -0.35 2.57
C PHE A 93 12.77 -0.54 1.07
N TYR A 94 13.48 -1.55 0.60
CA TYR A 94 13.40 -2.03 -0.76
C TYR A 94 13.11 -3.54 -0.76
N THR A 95 12.59 -4.02 -1.87
CA THR A 95 12.35 -5.44 -2.08
C THR A 95 13.28 -5.93 -3.18
N LYS A 96 13.96 -7.06 -3.00
CA LYS A 96 14.80 -7.67 -4.06
C LYS A 96 13.98 -8.32 -5.17
N VAL A 97 12.68 -8.43 -4.96
CA VAL A 97 11.72 -8.78 -6.00
C VAL A 97 11.39 -7.54 -6.83
N PHE A 98 12.39 -6.84 -7.32
CA PHE A 98 12.26 -6.28 -8.63
C PHE A 98 12.23 -7.48 -9.59
N LYS A 99 11.08 -8.11 -9.80
CA LYS A 99 10.76 -8.54 -11.15
C LYS A 99 10.95 -7.27 -11.93
N THR A 100 12.14 -7.12 -12.48
CA THR A 100 12.51 -6.04 -13.36
C THR A 100 11.31 -5.85 -14.27
N LEU A 101 10.61 -4.73 -14.16
CA LEU A 101 9.85 -4.25 -15.29
C LEU A 101 10.83 -4.45 -16.43
N GLU A 102 10.50 -5.30 -17.38
CA GLU A 102 11.41 -5.75 -18.43
C GLU A 102 12.16 -4.54 -18.96
N GLY A 103 13.47 -4.42 -18.69
CA GLY A 103 14.30 -3.26 -19.01
C GLY A 103 14.53 -2.24 -17.88
N PHE A 104 14.10 -2.48 -16.63
CA PHE A 104 14.47 -1.59 -15.51
C PHE A 104 15.92 -1.92 -15.09
N PRO A 105 16.85 -0.95 -15.15
CA PRO A 105 18.20 -1.20 -14.66
C PRO A 105 18.20 -1.48 -13.17
N ASP A 106 19.06 -2.37 -12.73
CA ASP A 106 19.28 -2.58 -11.30
C ASP A 106 20.10 -1.41 -10.74
N PHE A 107 19.41 -0.36 -10.36
CA PHE A 107 20.04 0.86 -9.83
C PHE A 107 20.84 0.61 -8.53
N SER A 108 20.60 -0.51 -7.84
CA SER A 108 21.34 -0.84 -6.62
C SER A 108 22.82 -1.14 -6.85
N LYS A 109 23.18 -1.48 -8.10
CA LYS A 109 24.55 -1.80 -8.50
C LYS A 109 25.30 -0.60 -9.07
N ILE A 110 24.63 0.52 -9.30
CA ILE A 110 25.21 1.71 -9.91
C ILE A 110 25.66 2.65 -8.79
N THR A 111 26.95 2.78 -8.61
CA THR A 111 27.57 3.64 -7.61
C THR A 111 28.07 4.98 -8.17
N ASP A 112 28.30 5.05 -9.48
CA ASP A 112 28.72 6.27 -10.17
C ASP A 112 27.52 7.12 -10.59
N GLU A 113 27.62 8.43 -10.34
CA GLU A 113 26.53 9.38 -10.60
C GLU A 113 26.21 9.54 -12.09
N LYS A 114 27.22 9.54 -12.95
CA LYS A 114 27.02 9.67 -14.40
C LYS A 114 26.39 8.40 -14.97
N GLU A 115 26.86 7.23 -14.50
CA GLU A 115 26.28 5.96 -14.88
C GLU A 115 24.80 5.87 -14.46
N LEU A 116 24.46 6.36 -13.26
CA LEU A 116 23.09 6.44 -12.77
C LEU A 116 22.23 7.36 -13.65
N GLU A 117 22.74 8.52 -14.01
CA GLU A 117 22.04 9.46 -14.88
C GLU A 117 21.78 8.87 -16.27
N GLU A 118 22.81 8.23 -16.87
CA GLU A 118 22.66 7.58 -18.16
C GLU A 118 21.69 6.40 -18.13
N ALA A 119 21.75 5.55 -17.10
CA ALA A 119 20.83 4.44 -16.92
C ALA A 119 19.38 4.92 -16.74
N THR A 120 19.18 5.97 -15.96
CA THR A 120 17.89 6.63 -15.75
C THR A 120 17.34 7.20 -17.05
N LYS A 121 18.18 7.89 -17.82
CA LYS A 121 17.80 8.44 -19.13
C LYS A 121 17.39 7.34 -20.11
N LYS A 122 18.20 6.29 -20.25
CA LYS A 122 17.90 5.14 -21.12
C LYS A 122 16.59 4.45 -20.72
N PHE A 123 16.35 4.32 -19.42
CA PHE A 123 15.09 3.76 -18.92
C PHE A 123 13.89 4.61 -19.33
N PHE A 124 13.91 5.93 -19.11
CA PHE A 124 12.80 6.79 -19.49
C PHE A 124 12.59 6.86 -21.00
N GLU A 125 13.66 6.79 -21.80
CA GLU A 125 13.55 6.71 -23.26
C GLU A 125 12.86 5.40 -23.69
N ALA A 126 13.26 4.28 -23.13
CA ALA A 126 12.64 2.98 -23.40
C ALA A 126 11.15 2.94 -22.93
N TYR A 127 10.86 3.50 -21.77
CA TYR A 127 9.49 3.64 -21.26
C TYR A 127 8.61 4.47 -22.19
N ARG A 128 9.09 5.65 -22.60
CA ARG A 128 8.37 6.53 -23.54
C ARG A 128 8.15 5.86 -24.91
N LYS A 129 9.12 5.06 -25.36
CA LYS A 129 8.96 4.29 -26.61
C LYS A 129 7.84 3.27 -26.48
N LYS A 130 7.79 2.50 -25.38
CA LYS A 130 6.72 1.53 -25.12
C LYS A 130 5.35 2.20 -25.05
N GLU A 131 5.25 3.36 -24.40
CA GLU A 131 3.98 4.12 -24.33
C GLU A 131 3.53 4.58 -25.72
N LYS A 132 4.44 5.13 -26.53
CA LYS A 132 4.14 5.51 -27.93
C LYS A 132 3.73 4.33 -28.80
N GLU A 133 4.30 3.14 -28.57
CA GLU A 133 3.89 1.93 -29.28
C GLU A 133 2.46 1.50 -28.88
N LYS A 134 2.09 1.63 -27.61
CA LYS A 134 0.70 1.39 -27.16
C LYS A 134 -0.27 2.39 -27.77
N GLU A 135 0.05 3.69 -27.74
CA GLU A 135 -0.74 4.74 -28.36
C GLU A 135 -0.94 4.49 -29.88
N LYS A 136 0.12 4.05 -30.54
CA LYS A 136 0.05 3.69 -31.97
C LYS A 136 -0.86 2.48 -32.22
N LEU A 137 -0.80 1.46 -31.36
CA LEU A 137 -1.67 0.31 -31.42
C LEU A 137 -3.14 0.71 -31.21
N ASP A 138 -3.43 1.55 -30.22
CA ASP A 138 -4.75 2.10 -29.98
C ASP A 138 -5.26 2.84 -31.21
N SER A 139 -4.42 3.68 -31.83
CA SER A 139 -4.76 4.43 -33.04
C SER A 139 -5.06 3.50 -34.25
N ILE A 140 -4.27 2.44 -34.45
CA ILE A 140 -4.49 1.43 -35.49
C ILE A 140 -5.86 0.75 -35.30
N ASN A 141 -6.24 0.53 -34.04
CA ASN A 141 -7.53 -0.08 -33.68
C ASN A 141 -8.69 0.91 -33.68
N GLY A 142 -8.47 2.17 -34.11
CA GLY A 142 -9.49 3.22 -34.11
C GLY A 142 -9.87 3.74 -32.73
N VAL A 143 -9.04 3.46 -31.70
CA VAL A 143 -9.25 3.90 -30.32
C VAL A 143 -8.37 5.12 -30.06
N SER A 144 -8.95 6.20 -29.53
CA SER A 144 -8.10 7.33 -29.12
C SER A 144 -7.19 6.95 -27.97
N PRO A 145 -5.96 7.51 -27.88
CA PRO A 145 -5.01 7.20 -26.79
C PRO A 145 -5.60 7.37 -25.40
N GLU A 146 -6.45 8.37 -25.22
CA GLU A 146 -7.13 8.64 -23.93
C GLU A 146 -8.11 7.51 -23.56
N ILE A 147 -8.92 7.05 -24.54
CA ILE A 147 -9.85 5.94 -24.34
C ILE A 147 -9.07 4.66 -24.05
N GLY A 148 -8.01 4.38 -24.81
CA GLY A 148 -7.16 3.22 -24.61
C GLY A 148 -6.49 3.21 -23.22
N LEU A 149 -5.99 4.36 -22.76
CA LEU A 149 -5.43 4.49 -21.42
C LEU A 149 -6.50 4.25 -20.34
N LYS A 150 -7.69 4.84 -20.51
CA LYS A 150 -8.81 4.63 -19.57
C LYS A 150 -9.20 3.16 -19.49
N GLN A 151 -9.24 2.47 -20.62
CA GLN A 151 -9.60 1.04 -20.67
C GLN A 151 -8.56 0.17 -19.97
N ARG A 152 -7.25 0.42 -20.17
CA ARG A 152 -6.18 -0.30 -19.48
C ARG A 152 -6.24 -0.07 -17.96
N THR A 153 -6.40 1.19 -17.55
CA THR A 153 -6.53 1.54 -16.12
C THR A 153 -7.76 0.88 -15.49
N SER A 154 -8.89 0.87 -16.22
CA SER A 154 -10.12 0.20 -15.79
C SER A 154 -9.91 -1.30 -15.60
N ASN A 155 -9.29 -1.97 -16.57
CA ASN A 155 -8.98 -3.39 -16.49
C ASN A 155 -8.05 -3.71 -15.31
N GLU A 156 -7.03 -2.89 -15.07
CA GLU A 156 -6.13 -3.08 -13.91
C GLU A 156 -6.90 -2.97 -12.59
N LEU A 157 -7.81 -2.02 -12.46
CA LEU A 157 -8.65 -1.86 -11.28
C LEU A 157 -9.60 -3.05 -11.09
N ILE A 158 -10.31 -3.46 -12.14
CA ILE A 158 -11.22 -4.61 -12.06
C ILE A 158 -10.45 -5.88 -11.68
N ASN A 159 -9.26 -6.08 -12.24
CA ASN A 159 -8.40 -7.23 -11.89
C ASN A 159 -7.84 -7.14 -10.46
N SER A 160 -7.89 -5.98 -9.81
CA SER A 160 -7.52 -5.82 -8.41
C SER A 160 -8.67 -6.01 -7.43
N ILE A 161 -9.85 -6.41 -7.90
CA ILE A 161 -10.96 -6.77 -7.01
C ILE A 161 -10.57 -8.02 -6.23
N TYR A 162 -10.50 -7.83 -4.93
CA TYR A 162 -10.13 -8.85 -3.97
C TYR A 162 -11.35 -9.25 -3.15
N THR A 163 -11.57 -10.54 -3.00
CA THR A 163 -12.74 -11.06 -2.32
C THR A 163 -12.34 -11.99 -1.18
N LEU A 164 -13.00 -11.84 -0.05
CA LEU A 164 -12.90 -12.72 1.12
C LEU A 164 -14.26 -13.34 1.42
N LYS A 165 -14.26 -14.67 1.58
CA LYS A 165 -15.42 -15.43 2.04
C LYS A 165 -15.81 -15.04 3.48
N PRO A 166 -17.01 -15.41 3.95
CA PRO A 166 -17.40 -15.20 5.34
C PRO A 166 -16.37 -15.77 6.31
N ASN A 167 -15.93 -14.95 7.29
CA ASN A 167 -14.94 -15.32 8.32
C ASN A 167 -13.60 -15.83 7.77
N GLU A 168 -13.29 -15.55 6.51
CA GLU A 168 -12.02 -15.96 5.90
C GLU A 168 -10.89 -15.06 6.38
N THR A 169 -9.77 -15.71 6.75
CA THR A 169 -8.49 -15.04 7.04
C THR A 169 -7.46 -15.49 6.04
N LYS A 170 -6.80 -14.55 5.38
CA LYS A 170 -5.65 -14.83 4.51
C LYS A 170 -4.40 -14.21 5.08
N THR A 171 -3.32 -15.00 5.13
CA THR A 171 -2.02 -14.59 5.66
C THR A 171 -1.02 -14.40 4.54
N TYR A 172 -0.18 -13.38 4.67
CA TYR A 172 0.84 -12.98 3.71
C TYR A 172 2.18 -12.83 4.40
N THR A 173 3.22 -13.11 3.66
CA THR A 173 4.60 -12.86 4.08
C THR A 173 5.28 -12.00 3.02
N THR A 174 5.92 -10.93 3.45
CA THR A 174 6.75 -10.10 2.58
C THR A 174 8.13 -9.93 3.18
N THR A 175 9.09 -9.62 2.33
CA THR A 175 10.48 -9.39 2.75
C THR A 175 10.88 -7.99 2.35
N TRP A 176 11.36 -7.23 3.34
CA TRP A 176 11.96 -5.93 3.13
C TRP A 176 13.47 -6.01 3.41
N TYR A 177 14.20 -5.15 2.75
CA TYR A 177 15.62 -4.96 2.96
C TYR A 177 15.88 -3.50 3.30
N TRP A 178 16.73 -3.27 4.27
CA TRP A 178 17.21 -1.96 4.66
C TRP A 178 18.72 -1.93 4.46
N ASP A 179 19.18 -0.95 3.69
CA ASP A 179 20.60 -0.66 3.52
C ASP A 179 21.06 0.24 4.67
N LYS A 180 21.85 -0.29 5.59
CA LYS A 180 22.35 0.39 6.78
C LYS A 180 23.24 1.60 6.44
N LYS A 181 23.85 1.60 5.25
CA LYS A 181 24.76 2.67 4.77
C LYS A 181 24.08 3.64 3.81
N ARG A 182 22.83 3.41 3.46
CA ARG A 182 22.14 4.25 2.50
C ARG A 182 21.85 5.62 3.07
N TYR A 183 22.59 6.59 2.55
CA TYR A 183 22.42 8.00 2.84
C TYR A 183 21.76 8.68 1.65
N PHE A 184 20.54 9.19 1.84
CA PHE A 184 19.82 9.92 0.79
C PHE A 184 20.33 11.36 0.71
N LYS A 185 21.41 11.59 -0.01
CA LYS A 185 22.01 12.94 -0.16
C LYS A 185 21.18 13.93 -0.99
N ARG A 186 20.21 13.45 -1.78
CA ARG A 186 19.56 14.25 -2.83
C ARG A 186 18.17 14.74 -2.53
N ASP A 187 17.52 14.20 -1.52
CA ASP A 187 16.22 14.68 -1.11
C ASP A 187 16.36 15.63 0.06
N SER A 188 15.62 16.73 0.03
CA SER A 188 15.41 17.61 1.19
C SER A 188 14.83 16.89 2.42
N PHE A 189 14.68 15.58 2.33
CA PHE A 189 14.22 14.62 3.31
C PHE A 189 15.31 13.59 3.64
N GLU A 190 16.54 14.05 3.83
CA GLU A 190 17.59 13.20 4.37
C GLU A 190 17.16 12.73 5.76
N TYR A 191 16.93 11.44 5.90
CA TYR A 191 16.59 10.87 7.19
C TYR A 191 17.66 9.89 7.63
N TYR A 192 18.27 10.19 8.75
CA TYR A 192 19.17 9.30 9.46
C TYR A 192 18.37 8.57 10.53
N LEU A 193 18.25 7.24 10.42
CA LEU A 193 17.68 6.44 11.49
C LEU A 193 18.70 6.36 12.63
N ASP A 194 18.38 6.97 13.77
CA ASP A 194 19.10 6.66 15.00
C ASP A 194 18.72 5.24 15.44
N GLU A 195 19.59 4.28 15.17
CA GLU A 195 19.40 2.88 15.54
C GLU A 195 19.12 2.67 17.03
N LYS A 196 19.43 3.66 17.89
CA LYS A 196 19.18 3.58 19.34
C LYS A 196 17.70 3.82 19.69
N GLY A 197 16.90 4.35 18.76
CA GLY A 197 15.48 4.58 18.97
C GLY A 197 14.67 3.27 19.03
N THR A 198 13.47 3.34 19.59
CA THR A 198 12.48 2.28 19.46
C THR A 198 11.55 2.64 18.32
N PHE A 199 11.47 1.77 17.35
CA PHE A 199 10.68 1.99 16.13
C PHE A 199 9.50 1.04 16.07
N TYR A 200 8.43 1.51 15.43
CA TYR A 200 7.23 0.73 15.19
C TYR A 200 6.81 0.86 13.74
N VAL A 201 6.20 -0.20 13.23
CA VAL A 201 5.53 -0.19 11.93
C VAL A 201 4.05 -0.47 12.13
N GLN A 202 3.22 0.17 11.31
CA GLN A 202 1.78 0.00 11.29
C GLN A 202 1.29 -0.05 9.85
N PHE A 203 0.34 -0.94 9.57
CA PHE A 203 -0.26 -1.09 8.25
C PHE A 203 -1.59 -0.39 8.16
N PHE A 204 -1.89 0.10 6.96
CA PHE A 204 -3.13 0.81 6.62
C PHE A 204 -3.68 0.32 5.29
N LEU A 205 -5.00 0.25 5.22
CA LEU A 205 -5.77 0.08 4.01
C LEU A 205 -6.71 1.26 3.85
N PHE A 206 -6.65 1.92 2.70
CA PHE A 206 -7.58 2.96 2.29
C PHE A 206 -8.47 2.40 1.19
N LEU A 207 -9.58 1.79 1.59
CA LEU A 207 -10.52 1.18 0.65
C LEU A 207 -11.50 2.23 0.15
N MET A 208 -11.47 2.45 -1.15
CA MET A 208 -12.29 3.45 -1.84
C MET A 208 -13.09 2.76 -2.93
N LYS A 209 -14.22 3.33 -3.29
CA LYS A 209 -15.07 2.87 -4.40
C LYS A 209 -15.39 4.02 -5.35
N GLU A 210 -16.00 5.05 -4.84
CA GLU A 210 -16.52 6.17 -5.61
C GLU A 210 -15.40 6.96 -6.32
N GLN A 211 -14.23 7.05 -5.72
CA GLN A 211 -13.07 7.76 -6.30
C GLN A 211 -12.49 7.07 -7.54
N TYR A 212 -12.83 5.80 -7.75
CA TYR A 212 -12.41 5.10 -8.96
C TYR A 212 -13.36 5.32 -10.14
N GLN A 213 -14.53 5.98 -9.96
CA GLN A 213 -15.48 6.24 -11.02
C GLN A 213 -14.87 6.90 -12.25
N THR A 214 -14.00 7.88 -12.05
CA THR A 214 -13.34 8.59 -13.16
C THR A 214 -12.28 7.75 -13.89
N LYS A 215 -11.75 6.72 -13.22
CA LYS A 215 -10.72 5.82 -13.74
C LYS A 215 -11.29 4.57 -14.42
N LEU A 216 -12.52 4.21 -14.10
CA LEU A 216 -13.21 3.08 -14.69
C LEU A 216 -13.95 3.50 -15.97
N THR A 217 -14.14 2.55 -16.88
CA THR A 217 -15.14 2.73 -17.96
C THR A 217 -16.53 2.77 -17.34
N ASN A 218 -17.51 3.30 -18.06
CA ASN A 218 -18.88 3.34 -17.54
C ASN A 218 -19.42 1.93 -17.30
N GLU A 219 -19.13 0.98 -18.19
CA GLU A 219 -19.55 -0.41 -18.09
C GLU A 219 -18.94 -1.10 -16.85
N ASP A 220 -17.63 -0.92 -16.65
CA ASP A 220 -16.94 -1.47 -15.49
C ASP A 220 -17.42 -0.86 -14.18
N TYR A 221 -17.73 0.44 -14.18
CA TYR A 221 -18.29 1.10 -13.01
C TYR A 221 -19.68 0.59 -12.65
N GLU A 222 -20.56 0.43 -13.66
CA GLU A 222 -21.87 -0.17 -13.45
C GLU A 222 -21.79 -1.63 -12.96
N THR A 223 -20.78 -2.37 -13.43
CA THR A 223 -20.50 -3.73 -12.96
C THR A 223 -20.03 -3.71 -11.50
N LEU A 224 -19.14 -2.79 -11.16
CA LEU A 224 -18.67 -2.60 -9.78
C LEU A 224 -19.81 -2.26 -8.82
N LEU A 225 -20.79 -1.44 -9.25
CA LEU A 225 -21.94 -1.08 -8.43
C LEU A 225 -22.83 -2.27 -8.07
N LYS A 226 -22.85 -3.31 -8.92
CA LYS A 226 -23.63 -4.54 -8.71
C LYS A 226 -22.96 -5.55 -7.78
N ILE A 227 -21.65 -5.38 -7.46
CA ILE A 227 -20.96 -6.29 -6.55
C ILE A 227 -21.54 -6.11 -5.14
N PRO A 228 -22.13 -7.15 -4.54
CA PRO A 228 -22.69 -7.06 -3.22
C PRO A 228 -21.57 -6.90 -2.18
N ASN A 229 -21.86 -6.15 -1.10
CA ASN A 229 -20.92 -5.97 0.02
C ASN A 229 -19.53 -5.48 -0.40
N PHE A 230 -19.44 -4.63 -1.43
CA PHE A 230 -18.21 -3.95 -1.76
C PHE A 230 -17.92 -2.91 -0.67
N ILE A 231 -16.91 -3.19 0.14
CA ILE A 231 -16.61 -2.39 1.33
C ILE A 231 -15.70 -1.20 1.01
N LYS A 232 -15.81 -0.18 1.85
CA LYS A 232 -14.98 1.03 1.85
C LYS A 232 -14.59 1.40 3.28
N GLY A 233 -13.60 2.27 3.41
CA GLY A 233 -13.18 2.80 4.71
C GLY A 233 -11.69 2.70 4.94
N ILE A 234 -11.27 3.12 6.12
CA ILE A 234 -9.88 3.07 6.57
C ILE A 234 -9.74 1.98 7.62
N TYR A 235 -8.81 1.07 7.38
CA TYR A 235 -8.47 -0.02 8.27
C TYR A 235 -6.99 0.09 8.62
N GLN A 236 -6.67 -0.22 9.88
CA GLN A 236 -5.29 -0.15 10.36
C GLN A 236 -5.00 -1.32 11.28
N SER A 237 -3.76 -1.77 11.27
CA SER A 237 -3.28 -2.77 12.21
C SER A 237 -2.90 -2.12 13.54
N GLU A 238 -2.62 -2.93 14.55
CA GLU A 238 -1.83 -2.50 15.69
C GLU A 238 -0.40 -2.17 15.24
N LYS A 239 0.31 -1.37 16.04
CA LYS A 239 1.73 -1.10 15.87
C LYS A 239 2.54 -2.29 16.36
N ILE A 240 3.54 -2.70 15.58
CA ILE A 240 4.52 -3.71 16.01
C ILE A 240 5.91 -3.10 15.98
N GLU A 241 6.70 -3.42 16.97
CA GLU A 241 8.10 -3.01 17.03
C GLU A 241 8.88 -3.58 15.86
N ILE A 242 9.70 -2.73 15.25
CA ILE A 242 10.66 -3.10 14.21
C ILE A 242 12.07 -2.75 14.67
N ASN A 243 12.95 -3.75 14.70
CA ASN A 243 14.27 -3.59 15.26
C ASN A 243 15.32 -3.31 14.18
N PHE A 244 15.86 -2.10 14.20
CA PHE A 244 16.97 -1.68 13.34
C PHE A 244 18.35 -1.95 13.96
N ARG A 245 18.40 -2.39 15.23
CA ARG A 245 19.66 -2.74 15.93
C ARG A 245 20.09 -4.17 15.61
N GLU A 246 21.39 -4.40 15.76
CA GLU A 246 22.00 -5.73 15.77
C GLU A 246 21.57 -6.56 16.99
#